data_cc4d8cd484e0b264d0a48f2d39459240
#
_entry.id   cc4d8cd484e0b264d0a48f2d39459240
#
_cell.length_a   1.000
_cell.length_b   1.000
_cell.length_c   1.000
_cell.angle_alpha   90.00
_cell.angle_beta   90.00
_cell.angle_gamma   90.00
#
_symmetry.space_group_name_H-M   'P 1'
#
loop_
_entity.id
_entity.type
_entity.pdbx_description
1 polymer ?
#
loop_
_entity_poly.entity_id
_entity_poly.type
_entity_poly.pdbx_seq_one_letter_code
_entity_poly.pdbx_strand_id
1 'polypeptide(L)'
;MKRVFRKMIIALLAILWGVSSVQAQSVNMDRYITLTVKQGAAVLINMASNAANTPIKIVSGSEEWNITVGTLWTGVKSYTAGATTMTVYGDVLKFDCNENMEDLTGLDVSHNDLMSSLECTNNSLTSLDVSKNEKLISLQCADNFLTTLDVSSCTNLKTLNCFNNNLTTLDVSKNTQLRIIYCFSNKLTSLDVSKNTQLVILNCQGNKFTTEALDDLFCSLPQRKGLMTGRIAPVTSSSSPDNSMVLATNGNNATAKNWKVVYYANNAPITGFTGTKQCEGGSNVNMDRYITMSVTEGDSIKLDISADVAGTQVKISSGSEEQIITVGTAWTDTKKYAAKAGTMTVYGNVNRFNCGKNGKKITGLDISHNTQLNLLFCEENDIPSLDISKNTHLEVLECYDNKIPSLNLKNSPKLSRLSCYRNSLSTLDVSNNTLLTFLSCHTNKLTSLDVSKNTNLQILNCRSNQLTSLDVGKNTELEWLYCFDNKLSSLDISKNIHLSLFYCYGNNFSTAVLDDIYCSLPDRKGKKEGKIDPAYNASSPDKDKVLASNGNNAISRNWKVQYFEDDTDITGFTGTYQCGGGTGIDEAKDSPSLAVYPNPVKDVLNIATDKPVHSIRIYNVYGTEVAHATDT
;
A
#
# COMPACT_ATOMS: atom_id res chain seq x y z
N MET A 1 24.99 -40.98 44.93
CA MET A 1 25.20 -39.55 45.18
C MET A 1 26.31 -38.89 44.35
N LYS A 2 27.48 -39.49 44.10
CA LYS A 2 28.58 -38.88 43.33
C LYS A 2 28.30 -38.69 41.81
N ARG A 3 27.34 -39.40 41.19
CA ARG A 3 26.99 -39.24 39.75
C ARG A 3 25.96 -38.15 39.48
N VAL A 4 25.17 -37.75 40.45
CA VAL A 4 24.17 -36.70 40.35
C VAL A 4 24.84 -35.32 40.53
N PHE A 5 25.84 -35.23 41.42
CA PHE A 5 26.60 -33.99 41.64
C PHE A 5 27.44 -33.57 40.42
N ARG A 6 27.98 -34.53 39.64
CA ARG A 6 28.75 -34.21 38.42
C ARG A 6 27.88 -33.73 37.27
N LYS A 7 26.61 -34.12 37.20
CA LYS A 7 25.66 -33.61 36.19
C LYS A 7 25.11 -32.23 36.54
N MET A 8 24.99 -31.89 37.83
CA MET A 8 24.60 -30.53 38.24
C MET A 8 25.71 -29.48 38.04
N ILE A 9 26.98 -29.85 38.21
CA ILE A 9 28.11 -28.94 37.98
C ILE A 9 28.30 -28.67 36.48
N ILE A 10 28.05 -29.65 35.60
CA ILE A 10 28.10 -29.44 34.13
C ILE A 10 26.90 -28.61 33.65
N ALA A 11 25.73 -28.73 34.27
CA ALA A 11 24.58 -27.90 33.96
C ALA A 11 24.75 -26.45 34.48
N LEU A 12 25.42 -26.22 35.62
CA LEU A 12 25.73 -24.86 36.09
C LEU A 12 26.84 -24.18 35.28
N LEU A 13 27.82 -24.93 34.74
CA LEU A 13 28.85 -24.39 33.86
C LEU A 13 28.31 -24.11 32.44
N ALA A 14 27.27 -24.81 31.99
CA ALA A 14 26.59 -24.50 30.71
C ALA A 14 25.70 -23.26 30.81
N ILE A 15 25.20 -22.89 31.99
CA ILE A 15 24.43 -21.68 32.23
C ILE A 15 25.34 -20.44 32.35
N LEU A 16 26.61 -20.63 32.73
CA LEU A 16 27.60 -19.54 32.83
C LEU A 16 28.32 -19.21 31.49
N TRP A 17 28.13 -20.03 30.45
CA TRP A 17 28.67 -19.77 29.11
C TRP A 17 27.60 -19.34 28.10
N GLY A 18 26.38 -19.08 28.56
CA GLY A 18 25.28 -18.52 27.79
C GLY A 18 25.12 -17.01 27.98
N VAL A 19 26.07 -16.31 28.55
CA VAL A 19 26.19 -14.87 28.41
C VAL A 19 26.75 -14.66 27.00
N SER A 20 25.84 -14.55 26.00
CA SER A 20 26.19 -13.87 24.78
C SER A 20 26.84 -12.56 25.18
N SER A 21 28.12 -12.39 24.91
CA SER A 21 28.77 -11.11 24.95
C SER A 21 27.89 -10.20 24.07
N VAL A 22 27.08 -9.36 24.67
CA VAL A 22 26.52 -8.21 23.98
C VAL A 22 27.76 -7.44 23.58
N GLN A 23 28.21 -7.62 22.35
CA GLN A 23 29.30 -6.87 21.78
C GLN A 23 28.86 -5.41 21.94
N ALA A 24 29.56 -4.63 22.73
CA ALA A 24 29.24 -3.22 22.92
C ALA A 24 29.16 -2.60 21.53
N GLN A 25 27.98 -2.13 21.14
CA GLN A 25 27.77 -1.52 19.83
C GLN A 25 28.74 -0.34 19.74
N SER A 26 29.58 -0.32 18.71
CA SER A 26 30.49 0.80 18.46
C SER A 26 29.70 2.02 18.03
N VAL A 27 30.20 3.21 18.35
CA VAL A 27 29.61 4.45 17.84
C VAL A 27 29.63 4.45 16.32
N ASN A 28 28.52 4.76 15.71
CA ASN A 28 28.44 4.95 14.27
C ASN A 28 29.10 6.29 13.90
N MET A 29 30.31 6.26 13.39
CA MET A 29 31.10 7.46 13.05
C MET A 29 30.70 8.06 11.70
N ASP A 30 29.96 7.34 10.87
CA ASP A 30 29.48 7.81 9.56
C ASP A 30 28.26 8.73 9.68
N ARG A 31 27.56 8.67 10.83
CA ARG A 31 26.45 9.55 11.18
C ARG A 31 26.86 10.53 12.22
N TYR A 32 26.70 11.81 11.90
CA TYR A 32 27.04 12.88 12.85
C TYR A 32 26.24 14.16 12.63
N ILE A 33 26.24 15.00 13.63
CA ILE A 33 25.66 16.33 13.66
C ILE A 33 26.78 17.29 14.08
N THR A 34 26.98 18.37 13.34
CA THR A 34 27.99 19.37 13.67
C THR A 34 27.34 20.70 14.08
N LEU A 35 27.75 21.20 15.23
CA LEU A 35 27.34 22.50 15.79
C LEU A 35 28.51 23.49 15.66
N THR A 36 28.25 24.67 15.13
CA THR A 36 29.17 25.82 15.23
C THR A 36 28.85 26.58 16.49
N VAL A 37 29.78 26.60 17.42
CA VAL A 37 29.56 27.07 18.77
C VAL A 37 30.65 28.06 19.20
N LYS A 38 30.37 28.87 20.22
CA LYS A 38 31.36 29.71 20.83
C LYS A 38 32.26 28.85 21.73
N GLN A 39 33.58 28.92 21.52
CA GLN A 39 34.53 28.20 22.36
C GLN A 39 34.39 28.65 23.86
N GLY A 40 34.36 27.66 24.74
CA GLY A 40 34.14 27.84 26.18
C GLY A 40 32.67 27.93 26.58
N ALA A 41 31.73 27.98 25.63
CA ALA A 41 30.30 28.01 25.95
C ALA A 41 29.81 26.66 26.52
N ALA A 42 28.78 26.74 27.34
CA ALA A 42 28.06 25.58 27.90
C ALA A 42 26.90 25.20 26.95
N VAL A 43 27.17 24.32 26.01
CA VAL A 43 26.20 23.90 24.97
C VAL A 43 25.19 22.91 25.54
N LEU A 44 23.92 23.27 25.46
CA LEU A 44 22.81 22.46 25.92
C LEU A 44 22.38 21.49 24.82
N ILE A 45 22.41 20.18 25.08
CA ILE A 45 22.00 19.14 24.16
C ILE A 45 21.12 18.10 24.86
N ASN A 46 20.09 17.65 24.16
CA ASN A 46 19.23 16.55 24.55
C ASN A 46 18.99 15.67 23.31
N MET A 47 18.97 14.37 23.48
CA MET A 47 18.85 13.47 22.33
C MET A 47 18.18 12.15 22.67
N ALA A 48 17.70 11.46 21.63
CA ALA A 48 17.20 10.10 21.72
C ALA A 48 17.56 9.32 20.46
N SER A 49 17.59 8.00 20.57
CA SER A 49 17.83 7.08 19.46
C SER A 49 16.62 6.19 19.20
N ASN A 50 16.73 5.31 18.22
CA ASN A 50 15.71 4.30 17.92
C ASN A 50 15.88 3.00 18.72
N ALA A 51 16.99 2.82 19.44
CA ALA A 51 17.31 1.66 20.25
C ALA A 51 17.81 2.05 21.65
N ALA A 52 17.63 1.15 22.60
CA ALA A 52 18.20 1.31 23.94
C ALA A 52 19.73 1.11 23.89
N ASN A 53 20.44 1.86 24.77
CA ASN A 53 21.90 1.77 24.91
C ASN A 53 22.68 2.08 23.61
N THR A 54 22.15 2.94 22.74
CA THR A 54 22.85 3.41 21.54
C THR A 54 24.06 4.25 21.95
N PRO A 55 25.30 3.89 21.55
CA PRO A 55 26.50 4.63 21.89
C PRO A 55 26.58 5.91 21.07
N ILE A 56 26.87 7.01 21.71
CA ILE A 56 27.07 8.35 21.14
C ILE A 56 28.40 8.90 21.63
N LYS A 57 29.12 9.52 20.71
CA LYS A 57 30.37 10.25 21.01
C LYS A 57 30.19 11.70 20.69
N ILE A 58 30.50 12.60 21.63
CA ILE A 58 30.52 14.06 21.43
C ILE A 58 31.96 14.50 21.48
N VAL A 59 32.39 15.33 20.53
CA VAL A 59 33.76 15.83 20.44
C VAL A 59 33.75 17.35 20.23
N SER A 60 34.56 18.09 20.98
CA SER A 60 34.83 19.52 20.75
C SER A 60 36.28 19.87 21.13
N GLY A 61 37.15 20.03 20.12
CA GLY A 61 38.58 20.20 20.35
C GLY A 61 39.20 18.97 21.04
N SER A 62 39.79 19.18 22.22
CA SER A 62 40.35 18.13 23.06
C SER A 62 39.31 17.45 23.97
N GLU A 63 38.13 18.03 24.09
CA GLU A 63 37.06 17.50 24.92
C GLU A 63 36.31 16.39 24.21
N GLU A 64 36.08 15.29 24.92
CA GLU A 64 35.40 14.13 24.41
C GLU A 64 34.44 13.51 25.45
N TRP A 65 33.21 13.22 25.06
CA TRP A 65 32.23 12.54 25.93
C TRP A 65 31.68 11.30 25.19
N ASN A 66 31.80 10.15 25.84
CA ASN A 66 31.21 8.91 25.42
C ASN A 66 30.00 8.59 26.30
N ILE A 67 28.81 8.59 25.70
CA ILE A 67 27.54 8.40 26.41
C ILE A 67 26.71 7.32 25.72
N THR A 68 25.69 6.84 26.40
CA THR A 68 24.65 5.99 25.78
C THR A 68 23.29 6.68 25.87
N VAL A 69 22.51 6.57 24.79
CA VAL A 69 21.15 7.11 24.73
C VAL A 69 20.15 6.00 24.47
N GLY A 70 18.92 6.22 24.87
CA GLY A 70 17.81 5.31 24.65
C GLY A 70 16.76 5.86 23.71
N THR A 71 15.58 5.26 23.73
CA THR A 71 14.43 5.67 22.91
C THR A 71 13.68 6.89 23.49
N LEU A 72 13.96 7.24 24.75
CA LEU A 72 13.45 8.44 25.42
C LEU A 72 14.52 9.53 25.41
N TRP A 73 14.09 10.77 25.47
CA TRP A 73 14.98 11.92 25.64
C TRP A 73 15.89 11.75 26.87
N THR A 74 17.19 12.02 26.71
CA THR A 74 18.19 11.92 27.80
C THR A 74 17.97 12.91 28.93
N GLY A 75 17.12 13.94 28.71
CA GLY A 75 17.11 15.18 29.45
C GLY A 75 18.24 16.10 28.99
N VAL A 76 18.03 17.40 29.14
CA VAL A 76 19.00 18.42 28.73
C VAL A 76 20.29 18.25 29.53
N LYS A 77 21.41 18.18 28.85
CA LYS A 77 22.77 18.14 29.45
C LYS A 77 23.62 19.26 28.85
N SER A 78 24.55 19.75 29.65
CA SER A 78 25.49 20.80 29.24
C SER A 78 26.87 20.20 28.95
N TYR A 79 27.44 20.58 27.81
CA TYR A 79 28.79 20.20 27.37
C TYR A 79 29.61 21.45 27.09
N THR A 80 30.78 21.59 27.71
CA THR A 80 31.63 22.77 27.50
C THR A 80 32.36 22.66 26.16
N ALA A 81 32.15 23.62 25.26
CA ALA A 81 32.79 23.63 23.95
C ALA A 81 34.31 23.86 24.04
N GLY A 82 35.11 22.85 23.79
CA GLY A 82 36.59 22.95 23.76
C GLY A 82 37.13 23.65 22.51
N ALA A 83 36.30 23.79 21.47
CA ALA A 83 36.62 24.46 20.21
C ALA A 83 35.39 25.18 19.65
N THR A 84 35.55 25.87 18.50
CA THR A 84 34.44 26.55 17.80
C THR A 84 33.47 25.60 17.10
N THR A 85 33.75 24.30 17.13
CA THR A 85 32.87 23.23 16.61
C THR A 85 32.69 22.15 17.65
N MET A 86 31.48 21.58 17.67
CA MET A 86 31.13 20.41 18.46
C MET A 86 30.44 19.39 17.52
N THR A 87 30.90 18.14 17.53
CA THR A 87 30.35 17.08 16.68
C THR A 87 29.79 15.97 17.53
N VAL A 88 28.56 15.56 17.24
CA VAL A 88 27.84 14.47 17.89
C VAL A 88 27.77 13.30 16.90
N TYR A 89 28.52 12.24 17.17
CA TYR A 89 28.57 11.02 16.36
C TYR A 89 27.61 9.97 16.92
N GLY A 90 26.96 9.25 16.03
CA GLY A 90 26.10 8.11 16.35
C GLY A 90 24.69 8.20 15.76
N ASP A 91 23.90 7.17 16.01
CA ASP A 91 22.55 7.03 15.46
C ASP A 91 21.54 7.85 16.30
N VAL A 92 21.48 9.15 16.06
CA VAL A 92 20.57 10.07 16.74
C VAL A 92 19.27 10.19 15.95
N LEU A 93 18.15 9.76 16.54
CA LEU A 93 16.81 9.85 15.95
C LEU A 93 16.12 11.19 16.25
N LYS A 94 16.33 11.71 17.45
CA LYS A 94 15.78 12.99 17.91
C LYS A 94 16.91 13.83 18.50
N PHE A 95 16.99 15.06 18.06
CA PHE A 95 18.03 16.00 18.49
C PHE A 95 17.42 17.31 18.92
N ASP A 96 17.80 17.77 20.10
CA ASP A 96 17.38 19.02 20.69
C ASP A 96 18.64 19.80 21.16
N CYS A 97 18.82 20.97 20.59
CA CYS A 97 19.83 21.93 20.93
C CYS A 97 19.22 23.33 21.17
N ASN A 98 18.03 23.36 21.77
CA ASN A 98 17.34 24.60 22.11
C ASN A 98 18.12 25.44 23.14
N GLU A 99 17.80 26.72 23.21
CA GLU A 99 18.21 27.65 24.28
C GLU A 99 19.74 27.86 24.38
N ASN A 100 20.48 27.69 23.28
CA ASN A 100 21.92 28.02 23.25
C ASN A 100 22.19 29.46 22.79
N MET A 101 21.14 30.20 22.41
CA MET A 101 21.18 31.63 22.11
C MET A 101 22.32 32.01 21.13
N GLU A 102 23.20 32.96 21.54
CA GLU A 102 24.34 33.42 20.73
C GLU A 102 25.54 32.46 20.74
N ASP A 103 25.48 31.43 21.58
CA ASP A 103 26.53 30.43 21.69
C ASP A 103 26.44 29.34 20.61
N LEU A 104 25.29 29.22 19.90
CA LEU A 104 25.09 28.33 18.76
C LEU A 104 24.70 29.12 17.50
N THR A 105 25.61 29.21 16.55
CA THR A 105 25.46 30.01 15.32
C THR A 105 25.35 29.22 14.04
N GLY A 106 25.64 27.92 14.07
CA GLY A 106 25.52 27.03 12.92
C GLY A 106 25.16 25.60 13.31
N LEU A 107 24.42 24.91 12.45
CA LEU A 107 23.98 23.55 12.67
C LEU A 107 23.94 22.81 11.34
N ASP A 108 24.77 21.76 11.22
CA ASP A 108 24.78 20.83 10.09
C ASP A 108 24.24 19.47 10.54
N VAL A 109 23.10 19.07 9.98
CA VAL A 109 22.42 17.80 10.23
C VAL A 109 22.42 16.89 8.99
N SER A 110 23.13 17.28 7.94
CA SER A 110 23.13 16.61 6.64
C SER A 110 23.64 15.16 6.68
N HIS A 111 24.49 14.86 7.67
CA HIS A 111 25.08 13.52 7.84
C HIS A 111 24.27 12.62 8.80
N ASN A 112 23.06 13.03 9.21
CA ASN A 112 22.17 12.22 10.04
C ASN A 112 20.81 12.00 9.35
N ASP A 113 20.76 11.04 8.42
CA ASP A 113 19.58 10.68 7.65
C ASP A 113 18.48 9.95 8.47
N LEU A 114 18.75 9.60 9.73
CA LEU A 114 17.77 8.95 10.61
C LEU A 114 16.83 9.92 11.31
N MET A 115 17.17 11.20 11.33
CA MET A 115 16.51 12.19 12.17
C MET A 115 15.01 12.29 11.89
N SER A 116 14.21 12.12 12.95
CA SER A 116 12.75 12.25 12.90
C SER A 116 12.22 13.48 13.65
N SER A 117 13.00 14.03 14.57
CA SER A 117 12.69 15.28 15.29
C SER A 117 13.97 16.13 15.44
N LEU A 118 13.88 17.37 15.01
CA LEU A 118 14.91 18.38 15.21
C LEU A 118 14.32 19.57 15.97
N GLU A 119 14.93 19.92 17.09
CA GLU A 119 14.60 21.06 17.93
C GLU A 119 15.85 21.93 18.08
N CYS A 120 15.81 23.12 17.48
CA CYS A 120 16.91 24.09 17.49
C CYS A 120 16.40 25.53 17.72
N THR A 121 15.35 25.64 18.55
CA THR A 121 14.72 26.91 18.92
C THR A 121 15.63 27.76 19.79
N ASN A 122 15.50 29.08 19.69
CA ASN A 122 16.22 30.09 20.50
C ASN A 122 17.74 29.93 20.38
N ASN A 123 18.23 30.11 19.16
CA ASN A 123 19.64 30.12 18.80
C ASN A 123 19.95 31.31 17.86
N SER A 124 21.17 31.36 17.35
CA SER A 124 21.60 32.40 16.41
C SER A 124 21.83 31.84 14.99
N LEU A 125 21.01 30.89 14.57
CA LEU A 125 21.12 30.29 13.24
C LEU A 125 20.67 31.26 12.15
N THR A 126 21.51 31.49 11.14
CA THR A 126 21.19 32.30 9.96
C THR A 126 20.76 31.45 8.75
N SER A 127 21.07 30.17 8.78
CA SER A 127 20.68 29.15 7.78
C SER A 127 20.46 27.79 8.43
N LEU A 128 19.64 26.96 7.84
CA LEU A 128 19.41 25.58 8.27
C LEU A 128 19.09 24.74 7.02
N ASP A 129 19.94 23.76 6.72
CA ASP A 129 19.73 22.79 5.65
C ASP A 129 19.23 21.46 6.22
N VAL A 130 18.00 21.08 5.86
CA VAL A 130 17.36 19.81 6.22
C VAL A 130 17.09 18.94 5.01
N SER A 131 17.72 19.22 3.86
CA SER A 131 17.48 18.53 2.59
C SER A 131 17.81 17.04 2.62
N LYS A 132 18.66 16.60 3.55
CA LYS A 132 19.03 15.17 3.75
C LYS A 132 18.22 14.49 4.85
N ASN A 133 17.34 15.20 5.52
CA ASN A 133 16.58 14.67 6.66
C ASN A 133 15.12 14.31 6.26
N GLU A 134 14.97 13.48 5.22
CA GLU A 134 13.68 13.12 4.62
C GLU A 134 12.71 12.43 5.60
N LYS A 135 13.25 11.90 6.72
CA LYS A 135 12.46 11.22 7.78
C LYS A 135 11.91 12.17 8.84
N LEU A 136 12.16 13.48 8.73
CA LEU A 136 11.65 14.45 9.72
C LEU A 136 10.13 14.44 9.78
N ILE A 137 9.62 14.29 11.02
CA ILE A 137 8.21 14.37 11.40
C ILE A 137 7.93 15.69 12.11
N SER A 138 8.91 16.20 12.88
CA SER A 138 8.83 17.45 13.63
C SER A 138 10.09 18.28 13.40
N LEU A 139 9.90 19.54 13.01
CA LEU A 139 10.95 20.55 12.91
C LEU A 139 10.56 21.75 13.75
N GLN A 140 11.39 22.09 14.74
CA GLN A 140 11.25 23.26 15.60
C GLN A 140 12.53 24.11 15.48
N CYS A 141 12.45 25.20 14.72
CA CYS A 141 13.56 26.11 14.45
C CYS A 141 13.16 27.57 14.69
N ALA A 142 12.22 27.78 15.61
CA ALA A 142 11.75 29.11 16.00
C ALA A 142 12.85 29.94 16.67
N ASP A 143 12.63 31.24 16.81
CA ASP A 143 13.55 32.18 17.52
C ASP A 143 15.00 32.05 17.03
N ASN A 144 15.18 32.29 15.73
CA ASN A 144 16.46 32.29 15.02
C ASN A 144 16.51 33.45 14.02
N PHE A 145 17.51 33.51 13.16
CA PHE A 145 17.70 34.56 12.16
C PHE A 145 17.58 34.03 10.73
N LEU A 146 16.86 32.92 10.53
CA LEU A 146 16.70 32.28 9.21
C LEU A 146 16.02 33.22 8.22
N THR A 147 16.63 33.43 7.06
CA THR A 147 16.06 34.22 5.97
C THR A 147 15.33 33.36 4.93
N THR A 148 15.71 32.10 4.84
CA THR A 148 15.09 31.05 3.99
C THR A 148 14.98 29.74 4.77
N LEU A 149 14.01 28.92 4.43
CA LEU A 149 13.86 27.55 4.98
C LEU A 149 13.24 26.66 3.90
N ASP A 150 14.03 25.72 3.38
CA ASP A 150 13.55 24.72 2.45
C ASP A 150 13.23 23.42 3.18
N VAL A 151 11.96 23.03 3.18
CA VAL A 151 11.45 21.79 3.78
C VAL A 151 10.93 20.82 2.74
N SER A 152 11.18 21.05 1.45
CA SER A 152 10.62 20.30 0.34
C SER A 152 10.97 18.81 0.37
N SER A 153 12.14 18.44 0.87
CA SER A 153 12.57 17.05 1.06
C SER A 153 11.91 16.35 2.26
N CYS A 154 11.42 17.12 3.24
CA CYS A 154 10.84 16.59 4.48
C CYS A 154 9.36 16.23 4.31
N THR A 155 9.04 15.32 3.40
CA THR A 155 7.65 14.99 3.00
C THR A 155 6.81 14.35 4.11
N ASN A 156 7.45 13.82 5.16
CA ASN A 156 6.80 13.22 6.33
C ASN A 156 6.46 14.22 7.45
N LEU A 157 6.74 15.52 7.24
CA LEU A 157 6.64 16.53 8.26
C LEU A 157 5.17 16.75 8.69
N LYS A 158 4.91 16.62 9.99
CA LYS A 158 3.59 16.82 10.63
C LYS A 158 3.51 18.12 11.43
N THR A 159 4.63 18.55 11.97
CA THR A 159 4.73 19.79 12.75
C THR A 159 5.90 20.62 12.24
N LEU A 160 5.60 21.85 11.86
CA LEU A 160 6.59 22.87 11.50
C LEU A 160 6.44 24.07 12.42
N ASN A 161 7.48 24.38 13.16
CA ASN A 161 7.57 25.52 14.02
C ASN A 161 8.79 26.36 13.61
N CYS A 162 8.55 27.47 12.91
CA CYS A 162 9.56 28.39 12.41
C CYS A 162 9.24 29.86 12.74
N PHE A 163 8.44 30.09 13.79
CA PHE A 163 8.09 31.45 14.20
C PHE A 163 9.32 32.26 14.62
N ASN A 164 9.19 33.58 14.64
CA ASN A 164 10.22 34.52 15.04
C ASN A 164 11.56 34.30 14.31
N ASN A 165 11.50 34.40 12.97
CA ASN A 165 12.62 34.35 12.05
C ASN A 165 12.54 35.53 11.05
N ASN A 166 13.36 35.50 10.00
CA ASN A 166 13.37 36.51 8.95
C ASN A 166 12.84 35.99 7.61
N LEU A 167 12.02 34.92 7.61
CA LEU A 167 11.54 34.27 6.40
C LEU A 167 10.68 35.23 5.58
N THR A 168 11.02 35.38 4.29
CA THR A 168 10.23 36.18 3.34
C THR A 168 9.26 35.32 2.53
N THR A 169 9.56 34.03 2.38
CA THR A 169 8.74 33.02 1.72
C THR A 169 8.77 31.73 2.53
N LEU A 170 7.73 30.91 2.40
CA LEU A 170 7.67 29.56 2.99
C LEU A 170 6.82 28.68 2.06
N ASP A 171 7.49 27.74 1.37
CA ASP A 171 6.82 26.75 0.55
C ASP A 171 6.63 25.44 1.33
N VAL A 172 5.38 25.08 1.58
CA VAL A 172 4.98 23.84 2.25
C VAL A 172 4.23 22.89 1.35
N SER A 173 4.24 23.12 0.04
CA SER A 173 3.47 22.38 -0.95
C SER A 173 3.82 20.88 -1.00
N LYS A 174 5.04 20.49 -0.66
CA LYS A 174 5.50 19.09 -0.61
C LYS A 174 5.22 18.41 0.73
N ASN A 175 4.90 19.16 1.78
CA ASN A 175 4.71 18.65 3.15
C ASN A 175 3.22 18.34 3.40
N THR A 176 2.65 17.45 2.62
CA THR A 176 1.20 17.15 2.61
C THR A 176 0.67 16.55 3.91
N GLN A 177 1.58 16.06 4.79
CA GLN A 177 1.25 15.51 6.10
C GLN A 177 1.18 16.55 7.22
N LEU A 178 1.46 17.84 6.93
CA LEU A 178 1.45 18.90 7.95
C LEU A 178 0.08 19.03 8.61
N ARG A 179 0.11 19.03 9.93
CA ARG A 179 -1.05 19.22 10.81
C ARG A 179 -0.98 20.54 11.58
N ILE A 180 0.23 20.99 11.88
CA ILE A 180 0.49 22.18 12.68
C ILE A 180 1.58 22.99 12.00
N ILE A 181 1.30 24.29 11.77
CA ILE A 181 2.26 25.27 11.28
C ILE A 181 2.25 26.48 12.21
N TYR A 182 3.39 26.79 12.79
CA TYR A 182 3.65 28.02 13.52
C TYR A 182 4.72 28.82 12.76
N CYS A 183 4.28 29.83 11.99
CA CYS A 183 5.13 30.67 11.15
C CYS A 183 4.95 32.16 11.45
N PHE A 184 4.39 32.48 12.63
CA PHE A 184 4.15 33.85 13.03
C PHE A 184 5.47 34.63 13.29
N SER A 185 5.40 35.97 13.34
CA SER A 185 6.57 36.83 13.52
C SER A 185 7.69 36.52 12.51
N ASN A 186 7.36 36.59 11.24
CA ASN A 186 8.27 36.48 10.09
C ASN A 186 8.05 37.67 9.13
N LYS A 187 8.56 37.58 7.93
CA LYS A 187 8.39 38.60 6.87
C LYS A 187 7.62 38.07 5.67
N LEU A 188 6.79 37.05 5.88
CA LEU A 188 6.01 36.40 4.80
C LEU A 188 5.02 37.40 4.19
N THR A 189 4.99 37.46 2.86
CA THR A 189 4.02 38.28 2.10
C THR A 189 2.86 37.47 1.56
N SER A 190 3.02 36.14 1.47
CA SER A 190 1.98 35.18 1.05
C SER A 190 2.25 33.82 1.71
N LEU A 191 1.23 32.98 1.76
CA LEU A 191 1.35 31.58 2.19
C LEU A 191 0.23 30.78 1.54
N ASP A 192 0.58 29.72 0.82
CA ASP A 192 -0.38 28.75 0.27
C ASP A 192 -0.32 27.44 1.06
N VAL A 193 -1.46 27.03 1.60
CA VAL A 193 -1.61 25.79 2.35
C VAL A 193 -2.58 24.81 1.66
N SER A 194 -2.89 25.02 0.39
CA SER A 194 -3.85 24.22 -0.37
C SER A 194 -3.47 22.75 -0.49
N LYS A 195 -2.17 22.42 -0.42
CA LYS A 195 -1.66 21.04 -0.47
C LYS A 195 -1.63 20.37 0.92
N ASN A 196 -1.76 21.14 2.01
CA ASN A 196 -1.66 20.62 3.38
C ASN A 196 -3.03 20.17 3.90
N THR A 197 -3.61 19.15 3.27
CA THR A 197 -5.00 18.71 3.51
C THR A 197 -5.24 18.20 4.94
N GLN A 198 -4.19 17.87 5.67
CA GLN A 198 -4.25 17.42 7.07
C GLN A 198 -4.14 18.58 8.09
N LEU A 199 -3.95 19.83 7.61
CA LEU A 199 -3.70 20.98 8.48
C LEU A 199 -4.87 21.25 9.43
N VAL A 200 -4.56 21.45 10.70
CA VAL A 200 -5.53 21.71 11.80
C VAL A 200 -5.26 23.03 12.48
N ILE A 201 -3.99 23.42 12.63
CA ILE A 201 -3.58 24.63 13.34
C ILE A 201 -2.62 25.41 12.45
N LEU A 202 -2.94 26.68 12.24
CA LEU A 202 -2.10 27.65 11.55
C LEU A 202 -2.00 28.93 12.38
N ASN A 203 -0.82 29.25 12.89
CA ASN A 203 -0.53 30.54 13.53
C ASN A 203 0.40 31.32 12.60
N CYS A 204 -0.07 32.44 12.06
CA CYS A 204 0.63 33.19 11.04
C CYS A 204 0.62 34.73 11.28
N GLN A 205 0.21 35.16 12.48
CA GLN A 205 0.21 36.58 12.87
C GLN A 205 1.61 37.21 12.83
N GLY A 206 1.69 38.55 12.73
CA GLY A 206 2.97 39.28 12.73
C GLY A 206 3.85 39.01 11.51
N ASN A 207 3.24 38.83 10.35
CA ASN A 207 3.87 38.72 9.02
C ASN A 207 3.63 40.00 8.19
N LYS A 208 3.94 39.98 6.90
CA LYS A 208 3.77 41.09 5.96
C LYS A 208 2.64 40.85 4.96
N PHE A 209 1.62 40.08 5.37
CA PHE A 209 0.46 39.84 4.54
C PHE A 209 -0.30 41.14 4.26
N THR A 210 -0.81 41.29 3.06
CA THR A 210 -1.84 42.28 2.71
C THR A 210 -3.24 41.66 2.94
N THR A 211 -4.28 42.48 2.91
CA THR A 211 -5.67 41.99 2.93
C THR A 211 -5.90 40.94 1.84
N GLU A 212 -5.41 41.21 0.62
CA GLU A 212 -5.53 40.29 -0.50
C GLU A 212 -4.82 38.94 -0.24
N ALA A 213 -3.57 38.99 0.27
CA ALA A 213 -2.82 37.79 0.60
C ALA A 213 -3.45 36.97 1.74
N LEU A 214 -4.14 37.63 2.68
CA LEU A 214 -4.91 36.95 3.73
C LEU A 214 -6.18 36.31 3.18
N ASP A 215 -6.87 36.97 2.25
CA ASP A 215 -8.01 36.39 1.56
C ASP A 215 -7.58 35.15 0.75
N ASP A 216 -6.44 35.21 0.04
CA ASP A 216 -5.89 34.07 -0.69
C ASP A 216 -5.49 32.94 0.27
N LEU A 217 -4.91 33.27 1.43
CA LEU A 217 -4.63 32.29 2.49
C LEU A 217 -5.92 31.63 3.00
N PHE A 218 -7.00 32.38 3.25
CA PHE A 218 -8.29 31.82 3.64
C PHE A 218 -8.88 30.94 2.53
N CYS A 219 -8.65 31.32 1.28
CA CYS A 219 -9.03 30.51 0.13
C CYS A 219 -8.20 29.23 -0.01
N SER A 220 -6.94 29.23 0.43
CA SER A 220 -6.06 28.05 0.38
C SER A 220 -6.30 27.05 1.52
N LEU A 221 -7.00 27.46 2.60
CA LEU A 221 -7.28 26.57 3.74
C LEU A 221 -8.03 25.29 3.29
N PRO A 222 -7.61 24.12 3.75
CA PRO A 222 -8.28 22.85 3.38
C PRO A 222 -9.70 22.75 3.95
N GLN A 223 -10.57 22.05 3.25
CA GLN A 223 -11.93 21.75 3.71
C GLN A 223 -11.91 20.80 4.92
N ARG A 224 -12.64 21.18 5.99
CA ARG A 224 -12.70 20.40 7.23
C ARG A 224 -14.14 20.07 7.68
N LYS A 225 -15.14 20.21 6.79
CA LYS A 225 -16.51 19.78 7.11
C LYS A 225 -16.52 18.28 7.45
N GLY A 226 -17.17 17.92 8.56
CA GLY A 226 -17.20 16.55 9.07
C GLY A 226 -15.94 16.11 9.82
N LEU A 227 -14.92 16.98 9.94
CA LEU A 227 -13.70 16.76 10.69
C LEU A 227 -13.63 17.72 11.89
N MET A 228 -12.61 17.52 12.74
CA MET A 228 -12.29 18.49 13.80
C MET A 228 -12.10 19.89 13.20
N THR A 229 -12.74 20.89 13.79
CA THR A 229 -12.64 22.29 13.37
C THR A 229 -11.20 22.75 13.38
N GLY A 230 -10.75 23.34 12.27
CA GLY A 230 -9.42 23.94 12.16
C GLY A 230 -9.35 25.28 12.90
N ARG A 231 -8.14 25.71 13.23
CA ARG A 231 -7.87 27.00 13.88
C ARG A 231 -6.81 27.77 13.10
N ILE A 232 -7.12 29.02 12.75
CA ILE A 232 -6.16 29.96 12.17
C ILE A 232 -6.10 31.22 13.02
N ALA A 233 -4.88 31.69 13.35
CA ALA A 233 -4.64 32.94 14.04
C ALA A 233 -3.83 33.88 13.13
N PRO A 234 -4.50 34.78 12.36
CA PRO A 234 -3.84 35.73 11.46
C PRO A 234 -3.35 37.00 12.15
N VAL A 235 -3.80 37.27 13.37
CA VAL A 235 -3.47 38.46 14.16
C VAL A 235 -3.38 38.15 15.64
N THR A 236 -2.57 38.94 16.38
CA THR A 236 -2.34 38.67 17.81
C THR A 236 -3.55 39.07 18.67
N SER A 237 -4.11 40.26 18.48
CA SER A 237 -5.25 40.75 19.28
C SER A 237 -6.05 41.80 18.51
N SER A 238 -7.19 42.18 19.03
CA SER A 238 -8.03 43.27 18.47
C SER A 238 -7.35 44.64 18.51
N SER A 239 -6.34 44.85 19.36
CA SER A 239 -5.54 46.06 19.43
C SER A 239 -4.27 46.05 18.58
N SER A 240 -3.99 44.94 17.87
CA SER A 240 -2.82 44.83 17.00
C SER A 240 -2.97 45.75 15.78
N PRO A 241 -1.90 46.40 15.28
CA PRO A 241 -1.95 47.33 14.15
C PRO A 241 -2.54 46.70 12.89
N ASP A 242 -2.34 45.39 12.65
CA ASP A 242 -2.79 44.63 11.51
C ASP A 242 -4.23 44.08 11.65
N ASN A 243 -4.91 44.33 12.78
CA ASN A 243 -6.27 43.85 13.00
C ASN A 243 -7.27 44.42 11.98
N SER A 244 -7.15 45.70 11.61
CA SER A 244 -8.02 46.34 10.62
C SER A 244 -7.89 45.69 9.25
N MET A 245 -6.70 45.24 8.89
CA MET A 245 -6.43 44.52 7.65
C MET A 245 -7.09 43.14 7.65
N VAL A 246 -7.04 42.39 8.77
CA VAL A 246 -7.73 41.11 8.94
C VAL A 246 -9.24 41.29 8.87
N LEU A 247 -9.81 42.31 9.49
CA LEU A 247 -11.25 42.63 9.42
C LEU A 247 -11.70 43.03 8.00
N ALA A 248 -10.81 43.60 7.18
CA ALA A 248 -11.09 43.93 5.79
C ALA A 248 -11.12 42.69 4.86
N THR A 249 -10.75 41.49 5.34
CA THR A 249 -10.87 40.24 4.57
C THR A 249 -12.27 39.66 4.61
N ASN A 250 -12.55 38.68 3.74
CA ASN A 250 -13.74 37.85 3.82
C ASN A 250 -13.48 36.60 4.68
N GLY A 251 -13.54 36.73 5.99
CA GLY A 251 -13.36 35.61 6.92
C GLY A 251 -14.34 34.45 6.74
N ASN A 252 -15.46 34.66 6.02
CA ASN A 252 -16.40 33.59 5.69
C ASN A 252 -15.77 32.52 4.79
N ASN A 253 -14.76 32.85 4.00
CA ASN A 253 -13.99 31.89 3.19
C ASN A 253 -13.35 30.80 4.06
N ALA A 254 -12.84 31.15 5.25
CA ALA A 254 -12.30 30.21 6.22
C ALA A 254 -13.42 29.45 6.97
N THR A 255 -14.44 30.17 7.47
CA THR A 255 -15.50 29.54 8.27
C THR A 255 -16.37 28.58 7.45
N ALA A 256 -16.58 28.86 6.16
CA ALA A 256 -17.26 27.96 5.23
C ALA A 256 -16.55 26.60 5.10
N LYS A 257 -15.26 26.56 5.39
CA LYS A 257 -14.42 25.34 5.35
C LYS A 257 -14.25 24.69 6.72
N ASN A 258 -15.03 25.10 7.74
CA ASN A 258 -14.96 24.66 9.13
C ASN A 258 -13.64 25.05 9.81
N TRP A 259 -13.19 26.30 9.59
CA TRP A 259 -12.08 26.92 10.33
C TRP A 259 -12.59 28.02 11.25
N LYS A 260 -12.04 28.09 12.46
CA LYS A 260 -12.21 29.24 13.36
C LYS A 260 -11.05 30.21 13.12
N VAL A 261 -11.40 31.45 12.76
CA VAL A 261 -10.46 32.57 12.69
C VAL A 261 -10.46 33.24 14.07
N VAL A 262 -9.30 33.24 14.73
CA VAL A 262 -9.22 33.65 16.14
C VAL A 262 -8.05 34.60 16.39
N TYR A 263 -8.15 35.39 17.43
CA TYR A 263 -7.02 36.11 17.98
C TYR A 263 -6.02 35.13 18.65
N TYR A 264 -4.72 35.32 18.40
CA TYR A 264 -3.72 34.41 18.97
C TYR A 264 -3.67 34.51 20.50
N ALA A 265 -3.76 35.75 21.06
CA ALA A 265 -3.56 36.00 22.48
C ALA A 265 -4.57 35.31 23.42
N ASN A 266 -5.81 35.12 22.98
CA ASN A 266 -6.89 34.63 23.84
C ASN A 266 -7.80 33.59 23.19
N ASN A 267 -7.52 33.20 21.96
CA ASN A 267 -8.33 32.31 21.15
C ASN A 267 -9.80 32.76 20.91
N ALA A 268 -10.12 34.04 21.16
CA ALA A 268 -11.43 34.57 20.89
C ALA A 268 -11.71 34.62 19.39
N PRO A 269 -12.91 34.26 18.94
CA PRO A 269 -13.29 34.35 17.54
C PRO A 269 -13.18 35.79 17.03
N ILE A 270 -12.64 35.95 15.82
CA ILE A 270 -12.69 37.22 15.11
C ILE A 270 -14.02 37.27 14.34
N THR A 271 -14.75 38.34 14.52
CA THR A 271 -16.04 38.63 13.87
C THR A 271 -16.01 40.03 13.26
N GLY A 272 -17.01 40.36 12.44
CA GLY A 272 -17.09 41.70 11.84
C GLY A 272 -16.21 41.86 10.60
N PHE A 273 -15.96 40.78 9.86
CA PHE A 273 -15.29 40.84 8.55
C PHE A 273 -16.11 41.68 7.57
N THR A 274 -15.47 42.56 6.86
CA THR A 274 -16.11 43.48 5.90
C THR A 274 -15.72 43.19 4.44
N GLY A 275 -14.73 42.35 4.21
CA GLY A 275 -14.29 41.96 2.88
C GLY A 275 -15.32 41.12 2.15
N THR A 276 -15.37 41.31 0.83
CA THR A 276 -16.33 40.63 -0.06
C THR A 276 -15.65 39.69 -1.05
N LYS A 277 -14.30 39.63 -1.04
CA LYS A 277 -13.57 38.73 -1.96
C LYS A 277 -14.09 37.31 -1.81
N GLN A 278 -14.64 36.80 -2.89
CA GLN A 278 -14.95 35.37 -2.96
C GLN A 278 -13.70 34.64 -3.47
N CYS A 279 -13.47 33.42 -2.99
CA CYS A 279 -12.43 32.59 -3.58
C CYS A 279 -12.73 32.40 -5.05
N GLU A 280 -11.85 32.91 -5.95
CA GLU A 280 -12.03 32.82 -7.38
C GLU A 280 -12.23 31.36 -7.79
N GLY A 281 -13.29 31.10 -8.51
CA GLY A 281 -13.64 29.76 -8.94
C GLY A 281 -13.82 28.78 -7.82
N GLY A 282 -14.30 29.19 -6.65
CA GLY A 282 -14.67 28.45 -5.42
C GLY A 282 -14.72 26.93 -5.40
N SER A 283 -13.97 26.26 -6.25
CA SER A 283 -13.81 24.83 -6.19
C SER A 283 -12.50 24.51 -5.47
N ASN A 284 -12.59 23.97 -4.26
CA ASN A 284 -11.50 23.22 -3.62
C ASN A 284 -11.15 21.97 -4.42
N VAL A 285 -11.21 22.05 -5.72
CA VAL A 285 -10.84 20.97 -6.62
C VAL A 285 -9.33 20.89 -6.63
N ASN A 286 -8.81 19.77 -6.17
CA ASN A 286 -7.39 19.47 -6.33
C ASN A 286 -7.08 19.25 -7.83
N MET A 287 -6.53 20.25 -8.48
CA MET A 287 -6.23 20.20 -9.92
C MET A 287 -5.01 19.32 -10.24
N ASP A 288 -4.17 18.97 -9.27
CA ASP A 288 -3.02 18.07 -9.46
C ASP A 288 -3.43 16.60 -9.43
N ARG A 289 -4.62 16.28 -8.90
CA ARG A 289 -5.19 14.94 -8.95
C ARG A 289 -6.29 14.90 -9.99
N TYR A 290 -6.05 14.12 -11.03
CA TYR A 290 -7.03 13.98 -12.08
C TYR A 290 -7.00 12.61 -12.75
N ILE A 291 -8.08 12.30 -13.45
CA ILE A 291 -8.29 11.12 -14.28
C ILE A 291 -8.70 11.62 -15.65
N THR A 292 -8.02 11.19 -16.71
CA THR A 292 -8.35 11.57 -18.07
C THR A 292 -8.86 10.38 -18.86
N MET A 293 -9.96 10.57 -19.56
CA MET A 293 -10.56 9.60 -20.47
C MET A 293 -10.47 10.11 -21.90
N SER A 294 -10.05 9.26 -22.83
CA SER A 294 -10.27 9.46 -24.26
C SER A 294 -11.69 9.00 -24.58
N VAL A 295 -12.48 9.91 -25.16
CA VAL A 295 -13.91 9.69 -25.41
C VAL A 295 -14.28 10.13 -26.82
N THR A 296 -15.42 9.70 -27.34
CA THR A 296 -15.95 10.22 -28.61
C THR A 296 -16.70 11.51 -28.36
N GLU A 297 -16.32 12.59 -29.07
CA GLU A 297 -17.02 13.88 -29.00
C GLU A 297 -18.48 13.69 -29.37
N GLY A 298 -19.38 14.38 -28.65
CA GLY A 298 -20.82 14.26 -28.80
C GLY A 298 -21.47 13.15 -27.96
N ASP A 299 -20.68 12.22 -27.45
CA ASP A 299 -21.20 11.15 -26.62
C ASP A 299 -21.59 11.63 -25.21
N SER A 300 -22.39 10.79 -24.55
CA SER A 300 -22.77 10.96 -23.16
C SER A 300 -22.06 9.87 -22.32
N ILE A 301 -21.16 10.30 -21.43
CA ILE A 301 -20.33 9.44 -20.60
C ILE A 301 -20.97 9.30 -19.21
N LYS A 302 -21.18 8.08 -18.79
CA LYS A 302 -21.68 7.75 -17.45
C LYS A 302 -20.50 7.70 -16.48
N LEU A 303 -20.60 8.43 -15.39
CA LEU A 303 -19.64 8.41 -14.29
C LEU A 303 -20.35 8.27 -12.96
N ASP A 304 -19.68 7.57 -12.03
CA ASP A 304 -20.03 7.52 -10.64
C ASP A 304 -18.74 7.69 -9.81
N ILE A 305 -18.77 8.61 -8.87
CA ILE A 305 -17.55 9.13 -8.24
C ILE A 305 -17.77 9.22 -6.74
N SER A 306 -16.74 8.86 -5.96
CA SER A 306 -16.74 9.19 -4.55
C SER A 306 -15.35 9.60 -4.04
N ALA A 307 -15.31 10.17 -2.85
CA ALA A 307 -14.12 10.65 -2.19
C ALA A 307 -14.07 10.15 -0.74
N ASP A 308 -12.92 10.22 -0.09
CA ASP A 308 -12.77 9.83 1.32
C ASP A 308 -13.44 10.82 2.28
N VAL A 309 -13.66 12.06 1.82
CA VAL A 309 -14.19 13.15 2.64
C VAL A 309 -15.48 13.70 2.03
N ALA A 310 -16.52 13.79 2.87
CA ALA A 310 -17.78 14.41 2.48
C ALA A 310 -17.58 15.89 2.13
N GLY A 311 -18.27 16.35 1.09
CA GLY A 311 -18.16 17.74 0.61
C GLY A 311 -16.96 18.01 -0.28
N THR A 312 -16.25 16.98 -0.75
CA THR A 312 -15.15 17.11 -1.72
C THR A 312 -15.67 17.69 -3.03
N GLN A 313 -15.01 18.75 -3.51
CA GLN A 313 -15.30 19.34 -4.82
C GLN A 313 -14.53 18.56 -5.90
N VAL A 314 -15.23 18.24 -6.97
CA VAL A 314 -14.71 17.55 -8.15
C VAL A 314 -15.14 18.35 -9.39
N LYS A 315 -14.19 18.65 -10.28
CA LYS A 315 -14.43 19.32 -11.55
C LYS A 315 -14.39 18.29 -12.67
N ILE A 316 -15.41 18.27 -13.49
CA ILE A 316 -15.48 17.48 -14.71
C ILE A 316 -15.39 18.45 -15.88
N SER A 317 -14.43 18.23 -16.79
CA SER A 317 -14.14 19.10 -17.91
C SER A 317 -14.09 18.31 -19.22
N SER A 318 -14.71 18.80 -20.27
CA SER A 318 -14.59 18.28 -21.63
C SER A 318 -14.76 19.44 -22.65
N GLY A 319 -13.69 19.78 -23.37
CA GLY A 319 -13.64 20.95 -24.22
C GLY A 319 -13.86 22.24 -23.43
N SER A 320 -14.82 23.04 -23.85
CA SER A 320 -15.19 24.31 -23.19
C SER A 320 -16.18 24.12 -22.03
N GLU A 321 -16.74 22.92 -21.86
CA GLU A 321 -17.69 22.66 -20.77
C GLU A 321 -16.96 22.19 -19.50
N GLU A 322 -17.33 22.83 -18.41
CA GLU A 322 -16.84 22.53 -17.07
C GLU A 322 -18.01 22.43 -16.11
N GLN A 323 -18.01 21.40 -15.29
CA GLN A 323 -18.99 21.23 -14.23
C GLN A 323 -18.29 20.91 -12.92
N ILE A 324 -18.61 21.64 -11.85
CA ILE A 324 -18.16 21.36 -10.51
C ILE A 324 -19.30 20.68 -9.75
N ILE A 325 -18.99 19.52 -9.17
CA ILE A 325 -19.90 18.74 -8.34
C ILE A 325 -19.32 18.57 -6.94
N THR A 326 -20.20 18.35 -5.98
CA THR A 326 -19.80 17.97 -4.62
C THR A 326 -20.04 16.49 -4.44
N VAL A 327 -18.99 15.75 -4.04
CA VAL A 327 -19.05 14.32 -3.79
C VAL A 327 -18.78 14.02 -2.30
N GLY A 328 -19.20 12.85 -1.85
CA GLY A 328 -19.00 12.37 -0.50
C GLY A 328 -18.34 11.01 -0.47
N THR A 329 -18.47 10.32 0.67
CA THR A 329 -17.95 8.97 0.88
C THR A 329 -18.82 7.89 0.25
N ALA A 330 -20.07 8.20 -0.08
CA ALA A 330 -20.94 7.36 -0.89
C ALA A 330 -20.75 7.66 -2.37
N TRP A 331 -21.10 6.71 -3.24
CA TRP A 331 -21.18 6.94 -4.67
C TRP A 331 -22.20 8.03 -5.01
N THR A 332 -21.92 8.82 -6.08
CA THR A 332 -22.79 9.94 -6.51
C THR A 332 -24.09 9.52 -7.17
N ASP A 333 -24.32 8.24 -7.35
CA ASP A 333 -25.20 7.64 -8.35
C ASP A 333 -24.73 7.94 -9.78
N THR A 334 -24.98 7.00 -10.70
CA THR A 334 -24.50 7.12 -12.08
C THR A 334 -25.11 8.31 -12.80
N LYS A 335 -24.31 9.32 -13.10
CA LYS A 335 -24.71 10.51 -13.86
C LYS A 335 -24.09 10.51 -15.25
N LYS A 336 -24.74 11.21 -16.17
CA LYS A 336 -24.29 11.37 -17.55
C LYS A 336 -23.70 12.75 -17.77
N TYR A 337 -22.53 12.80 -18.39
CA TYR A 337 -21.80 14.02 -18.73
C TYR A 337 -21.55 14.05 -20.23
N ALA A 338 -21.81 15.20 -20.88
CA ALA A 338 -21.61 15.35 -22.32
C ALA A 338 -20.11 15.47 -22.63
N ALA A 339 -19.63 14.71 -23.59
CA ALA A 339 -18.29 14.85 -24.13
C ALA A 339 -18.30 15.92 -25.21
N LYS A 340 -17.69 17.07 -24.94
CA LYS A 340 -17.58 18.21 -25.87
C LYS A 340 -16.23 18.28 -26.57
N ALA A 341 -15.40 17.33 -26.34
CA ALA A 341 -14.12 17.12 -27.00
C ALA A 341 -13.74 15.63 -26.96
N GLY A 342 -12.68 15.23 -27.66
CA GLY A 342 -12.15 13.88 -27.65
C GLY A 342 -11.56 13.42 -26.30
N THR A 343 -11.58 14.31 -25.30
CA THR A 343 -11.13 14.02 -23.93
C THR A 343 -12.11 14.53 -22.89
N MET A 344 -12.20 13.80 -21.79
CA MET A 344 -12.90 14.22 -20.57
C MET A 344 -11.98 14.01 -19.37
N THR A 345 -11.83 15.03 -18.53
CA THR A 345 -10.96 14.98 -17.34
C THR A 345 -11.76 15.25 -16.07
N VAL A 346 -11.51 14.44 -15.07
CA VAL A 346 -12.11 14.54 -13.73
C VAL A 346 -11.02 14.94 -12.76
N TYR A 347 -11.06 16.18 -12.26
CA TYR A 347 -10.12 16.74 -11.28
C TYR A 347 -10.69 16.63 -9.87
N GLY A 348 -9.85 16.37 -8.90
CA GLY A 348 -10.21 16.36 -7.48
C GLY A 348 -9.70 15.15 -6.72
N ASN A 349 -9.94 15.17 -5.40
CA ASN A 349 -9.56 14.08 -4.49
C ASN A 349 -10.54 12.89 -4.59
N VAL A 350 -10.60 12.29 -5.76
CA VAL A 350 -11.40 11.09 -6.04
C VAL A 350 -10.62 9.86 -5.57
N ASN A 351 -11.24 9.00 -4.79
CA ASN A 351 -10.66 7.73 -4.36
C ASN A 351 -11.39 6.50 -4.91
N ARG A 352 -12.62 6.66 -5.38
CA ARG A 352 -13.39 5.63 -6.06
C ARG A 352 -13.93 6.18 -7.37
N PHE A 353 -13.66 5.50 -8.44
CA PHE A 353 -14.01 5.96 -9.78
C PHE A 353 -14.65 4.85 -10.58
N ASN A 354 -15.84 5.10 -11.09
CA ASN A 354 -16.57 4.21 -11.96
C ASN A 354 -16.88 4.92 -13.27
N CYS A 355 -16.27 4.46 -14.34
CA CYS A 355 -16.54 4.83 -15.73
C CYS A 355 -16.90 3.59 -16.57
N GLY A 356 -17.36 2.53 -15.92
CA GLY A 356 -17.78 1.30 -16.58
C GLY A 356 -19.09 1.44 -17.35
N LYS A 357 -19.39 0.43 -18.18
CA LYS A 357 -20.66 0.28 -18.92
C LYS A 357 -21.02 1.49 -19.81
N ASN A 358 -20.00 2.06 -20.45
CA ASN A 358 -20.19 3.14 -21.41
C ASN A 358 -20.33 2.66 -22.87
N GLY A 359 -20.39 1.35 -23.11
CA GLY A 359 -20.70 0.79 -24.41
C GLY A 359 -19.65 1.15 -25.48
N LYS A 360 -18.36 1.02 -25.15
CA LYS A 360 -17.21 1.29 -26.02
C LYS A 360 -16.94 2.77 -26.33
N LYS A 361 -17.54 3.68 -25.57
CA LYS A 361 -17.36 5.13 -25.76
C LYS A 361 -16.08 5.66 -25.15
N ILE A 362 -15.47 4.93 -24.21
CA ILE A 362 -14.18 5.26 -23.61
C ILE A 362 -13.13 4.39 -24.29
N THR A 363 -12.21 5.05 -24.99
CA THR A 363 -11.15 4.44 -25.79
C THR A 363 -9.76 4.60 -25.18
N GLY A 364 -9.64 5.29 -24.05
CA GLY A 364 -8.41 5.46 -23.28
C GLY A 364 -8.72 5.93 -21.87
N LEU A 365 -7.88 5.51 -20.92
CA LEU A 365 -8.01 5.88 -19.51
C LEU A 365 -6.63 6.08 -18.88
N ASP A 366 -6.35 7.31 -18.46
CA ASP A 366 -5.16 7.67 -17.70
C ASP A 366 -5.54 8.02 -16.26
N ILE A 367 -5.06 7.24 -15.32
CA ILE A 367 -5.27 7.39 -13.88
C ILE A 367 -3.96 7.67 -13.13
N SER A 368 -2.86 7.89 -13.84
CA SER A 368 -1.50 8.04 -13.29
C SER A 368 -1.37 9.23 -12.33
N HIS A 369 -2.21 10.26 -12.51
CA HIS A 369 -2.25 11.46 -11.68
C HIS A 369 -3.21 11.33 -10.48
N ASN A 370 -3.90 10.20 -10.33
CA ASN A 370 -4.73 9.91 -9.15
C ASN A 370 -4.19 8.72 -8.36
N THR A 371 -3.07 8.92 -7.68
CA THR A 371 -2.33 7.86 -6.96
C THR A 371 -3.06 7.30 -5.73
N GLN A 372 -4.13 7.97 -5.25
CA GLN A 372 -4.90 7.57 -4.07
C GLN A 372 -6.15 6.76 -4.41
N LEU A 373 -6.30 6.38 -5.68
CA LEU A 373 -7.45 5.59 -6.12
C LEU A 373 -7.41 4.20 -5.47
N ASN A 374 -8.51 3.80 -4.80
CA ASN A 374 -8.65 2.49 -4.18
C ASN A 374 -9.67 1.58 -4.88
N LEU A 375 -10.68 2.13 -5.54
CA LEU A 375 -11.63 1.38 -6.34
C LEU A 375 -11.67 1.94 -7.76
N LEU A 376 -11.49 1.08 -8.76
CA LEU A 376 -11.59 1.41 -10.18
C LEU A 376 -12.52 0.43 -10.89
N PHE A 377 -13.58 0.95 -11.48
CA PHE A 377 -14.50 0.26 -12.36
C PHE A 377 -14.43 0.92 -13.74
N CYS A 378 -13.90 0.22 -14.74
CA CYS A 378 -13.75 0.69 -16.11
C CYS A 378 -14.15 -0.38 -17.13
N GLU A 379 -14.97 -1.30 -16.71
CA GLU A 379 -15.46 -2.42 -17.52
C GLU A 379 -16.36 -1.98 -18.67
N GLU A 380 -16.54 -2.89 -19.68
CA GLU A 380 -17.43 -2.69 -20.83
C GLU A 380 -17.15 -1.40 -21.62
N ASN A 381 -15.87 -1.18 -21.92
CA ASN A 381 -15.37 -0.07 -22.72
C ASN A 381 -14.50 -0.58 -23.89
N ASP A 382 -13.74 0.31 -24.53
CA ASP A 382 -12.85 -0.03 -25.65
C ASP A 382 -11.39 0.32 -25.35
N ILE A 383 -10.99 0.19 -24.07
CA ILE A 383 -9.68 0.57 -23.54
C ILE A 383 -8.61 -0.42 -24.04
N PRO A 384 -7.62 0.06 -24.83
CA PRO A 384 -6.58 -0.79 -25.38
C PRO A 384 -5.41 -1.05 -24.44
N SER A 385 -5.25 -0.24 -23.39
CA SER A 385 -4.19 -0.38 -22.38
C SER A 385 -4.60 0.31 -21.09
N LEU A 386 -4.16 -0.22 -19.94
CA LEU A 386 -4.42 0.35 -18.63
C LEU A 386 -3.13 0.30 -17.79
N ASP A 387 -2.58 1.46 -17.47
CA ASP A 387 -1.44 1.58 -16.56
C ASP A 387 -1.92 1.93 -15.14
N ILE A 388 -1.72 1.01 -14.20
CA ILE A 388 -2.04 1.17 -12.79
C ILE A 388 -0.79 1.28 -11.90
N SER A 389 0.38 1.45 -12.50
CA SER A 389 1.68 1.42 -11.79
C SER A 389 1.83 2.46 -10.68
N LYS A 390 1.07 3.56 -10.76
CA LYS A 390 1.04 4.62 -9.76
C LYS A 390 -0.07 4.47 -8.70
N ASN A 391 -0.99 3.52 -8.88
CA ASN A 391 -2.18 3.35 -8.04
C ASN A 391 -1.95 2.27 -6.96
N THR A 392 -0.98 2.51 -6.09
CA THR A 392 -0.50 1.55 -5.07
C THR A 392 -1.54 1.25 -3.96
N HIS A 393 -2.61 2.02 -3.91
CA HIS A 393 -3.70 1.87 -2.94
C HIS A 393 -4.89 1.09 -3.49
N LEU A 394 -4.81 0.61 -4.75
CA LEU A 394 -5.92 -0.06 -5.40
C LEU A 394 -6.27 -1.38 -4.70
N GLU A 395 -7.53 -1.50 -4.27
CA GLU A 395 -8.11 -2.66 -3.57
C GLU A 395 -9.05 -3.47 -4.47
N VAL A 396 -9.76 -2.78 -5.36
CA VAL A 396 -10.68 -3.41 -6.33
C VAL A 396 -10.41 -2.86 -7.72
N LEU A 397 -10.23 -3.76 -8.68
CA LEU A 397 -10.11 -3.44 -10.10
C LEU A 397 -11.09 -4.29 -10.90
N GLU A 398 -12.03 -3.61 -11.57
CA GLU A 398 -12.90 -4.21 -12.58
C GLU A 398 -12.63 -3.55 -13.93
N CYS A 399 -11.94 -4.27 -14.81
CA CYS A 399 -11.55 -3.81 -16.14
C CYS A 399 -11.91 -4.81 -17.25
N TYR A 400 -12.91 -5.66 -16.98
CA TYR A 400 -13.36 -6.67 -17.92
C TYR A 400 -14.05 -6.08 -19.16
N ASP A 401 -14.16 -6.88 -20.21
CA ASP A 401 -14.79 -6.50 -21.48
C ASP A 401 -14.18 -5.22 -22.08
N ASN A 402 -12.86 -5.29 -22.27
CA ASN A 402 -12.02 -4.27 -22.91
C ASN A 402 -11.08 -4.91 -23.94
N LYS A 403 -10.04 -4.21 -24.40
CA LYS A 403 -9.05 -4.69 -25.37
C LYS A 403 -7.65 -4.82 -24.78
N ILE A 404 -7.52 -4.95 -23.45
CA ILE A 404 -6.24 -4.90 -22.72
C ILE A 404 -5.41 -6.16 -23.02
N PRO A 405 -4.20 -6.03 -23.61
CA PRO A 405 -3.34 -7.18 -23.94
C PRO A 405 -2.42 -7.61 -22.80
N SER A 406 -2.16 -6.73 -21.86
CA SER A 406 -1.32 -6.97 -20.69
C SER A 406 -1.72 -6.09 -19.52
N LEU A 407 -1.55 -6.57 -18.30
CA LEU A 407 -1.89 -5.86 -17.08
C LEU A 407 -0.77 -6.05 -16.05
N ASN A 408 -0.10 -4.98 -15.67
CA ASN A 408 0.97 -5.00 -14.68
C ASN A 408 0.42 -4.67 -13.29
N LEU A 409 0.33 -5.68 -12.41
CA LEU A 409 -0.26 -5.61 -11.07
C LEU A 409 0.80 -5.45 -9.96
N LYS A 410 2.08 -5.41 -10.31
CA LYS A 410 3.21 -5.47 -9.35
C LYS A 410 3.12 -4.43 -8.24
N ASN A 411 2.65 -3.23 -8.56
CA ASN A 411 2.61 -2.10 -7.64
C ASN A 411 1.26 -1.94 -6.91
N SER A 412 0.35 -2.91 -7.01
CA SER A 412 -0.97 -2.87 -6.34
C SER A 412 -1.11 -3.98 -5.28
N PRO A 413 -0.28 -4.00 -4.21
CA PRO A 413 -0.26 -5.10 -3.23
C PRO A 413 -1.52 -5.19 -2.37
N LYS A 414 -2.37 -4.16 -2.35
CA LYS A 414 -3.63 -4.11 -1.60
C LYS A 414 -4.80 -4.74 -2.36
N LEU A 415 -4.59 -5.17 -3.61
CA LEU A 415 -5.64 -5.69 -4.46
C LEU A 415 -6.24 -6.97 -3.84
N SER A 416 -7.52 -6.91 -3.48
CA SER A 416 -8.31 -8.01 -2.90
C SER A 416 -9.30 -8.61 -3.89
N ARG A 417 -9.71 -7.82 -4.90
CA ARG A 417 -10.64 -8.23 -5.95
C ARG A 417 -10.17 -7.77 -7.33
N LEU A 418 -10.06 -8.73 -8.26
CA LEU A 418 -9.68 -8.47 -9.65
C LEU A 418 -10.66 -9.15 -10.62
N SER A 419 -11.27 -8.35 -11.51
CA SER A 419 -12.06 -8.81 -12.65
C SER A 419 -11.44 -8.24 -13.93
N CYS A 420 -10.73 -9.07 -14.67
CA CYS A 420 -10.08 -8.69 -15.93
C CYS A 420 -10.46 -9.61 -17.11
N TYR A 421 -11.61 -10.27 -17.00
CA TYR A 421 -12.09 -11.21 -18.03
C TYR A 421 -12.51 -10.50 -19.32
N ARG A 422 -12.69 -11.27 -20.43
CA ARG A 422 -13.01 -10.74 -21.76
C ARG A 422 -12.08 -9.60 -22.17
N ASN A 423 -10.77 -9.89 -22.12
CA ASN A 423 -9.71 -9.05 -22.62
C ASN A 423 -8.84 -9.86 -23.61
N SER A 424 -7.62 -9.41 -23.88
CA SER A 424 -6.67 -10.10 -24.74
C SER A 424 -5.40 -10.52 -24.01
N LEU A 425 -5.50 -10.75 -22.69
CA LEU A 425 -4.35 -11.08 -21.85
C LEU A 425 -3.75 -12.43 -22.25
N SER A 426 -2.46 -12.43 -22.59
CA SER A 426 -1.68 -13.65 -22.84
C SER A 426 -0.94 -14.15 -21.60
N THR A 427 -0.70 -13.26 -20.65
CA THR A 427 -0.07 -13.53 -19.35
C THR A 427 -0.75 -12.72 -18.26
N LEU A 428 -0.74 -13.21 -17.03
CA LEU A 428 -1.24 -12.49 -15.85
C LEU A 428 -0.40 -12.91 -14.64
N ASP A 429 0.37 -11.97 -14.10
CA ASP A 429 1.16 -12.16 -12.88
C ASP A 429 0.42 -11.53 -11.69
N VAL A 430 -0.03 -12.37 -10.76
CA VAL A 430 -0.73 -11.99 -9.52
C VAL A 430 0.12 -12.24 -8.26
N SER A 431 1.41 -12.55 -8.43
CA SER A 431 2.31 -12.97 -7.34
C SER A 431 2.48 -11.92 -6.23
N ASN A 432 2.34 -10.63 -6.56
CA ASN A 432 2.43 -9.52 -5.60
C ASN A 432 1.07 -9.17 -4.94
N ASN A 433 -0.03 -9.75 -5.42
CA ASN A 433 -1.38 -9.43 -4.95
C ASN A 433 -1.88 -10.49 -3.94
N THR A 434 -1.12 -10.67 -2.86
CA THR A 434 -1.32 -11.76 -1.89
C THR A 434 -2.62 -11.64 -1.09
N LEU A 435 -3.31 -10.49 -1.14
CA LEU A 435 -4.59 -10.26 -0.49
C LEU A 435 -5.80 -10.65 -1.37
N LEU A 436 -5.58 -11.15 -2.60
CA LEU A 436 -6.67 -11.54 -3.48
C LEU A 436 -7.55 -12.64 -2.85
N THR A 437 -8.84 -12.34 -2.74
CA THR A 437 -9.90 -13.27 -2.36
C THR A 437 -10.76 -13.66 -3.57
N PHE A 438 -10.80 -12.81 -4.58
CA PHE A 438 -11.56 -13.00 -5.80
C PHE A 438 -10.70 -12.70 -7.04
N LEU A 439 -10.59 -13.67 -7.93
CA LEU A 439 -9.93 -13.52 -9.24
C LEU A 439 -10.83 -14.04 -10.36
N SER A 440 -11.19 -13.15 -11.28
CA SER A 440 -11.90 -13.50 -12.52
C SER A 440 -11.11 -13.02 -13.73
N CYS A 441 -10.43 -13.97 -14.39
CA CYS A 441 -9.59 -13.72 -15.57
C CYS A 441 -10.02 -14.56 -16.78
N HIS A 442 -11.26 -15.02 -16.80
CA HIS A 442 -11.80 -15.87 -17.85
C HIS A 442 -11.89 -15.18 -19.23
N THR A 443 -12.04 -15.97 -20.28
CA THR A 443 -12.18 -15.46 -21.64
C THR A 443 -11.04 -14.51 -22.01
N ASN A 444 -9.82 -15.03 -21.88
CA ASN A 444 -8.56 -14.41 -22.26
C ASN A 444 -7.72 -15.39 -23.11
N LYS A 445 -6.42 -15.17 -23.24
CA LYS A 445 -5.49 -16.02 -24.00
C LYS A 445 -4.41 -16.64 -23.11
N LEU A 446 -4.69 -16.80 -21.80
CA LEU A 446 -3.72 -17.29 -20.83
C LEU A 446 -3.35 -18.75 -21.13
N THR A 447 -2.04 -19.02 -21.22
CA THR A 447 -1.50 -20.39 -21.38
C THR A 447 -1.02 -20.98 -20.05
N SER A 448 -0.78 -20.13 -19.06
CA SER A 448 -0.42 -20.49 -17.68
C SER A 448 -1.01 -19.47 -16.72
N LEU A 449 -1.23 -19.89 -15.47
CA LEU A 449 -1.67 -19.02 -14.37
C LEU A 449 -1.09 -19.58 -13.06
N ASP A 450 -0.25 -18.79 -12.39
CA ASP A 450 0.28 -19.12 -11.06
C ASP A 450 -0.49 -18.34 -9.99
N VAL A 451 -1.22 -19.05 -9.14
CA VAL A 451 -1.97 -18.51 -8.00
C VAL A 451 -1.37 -18.92 -6.64
N SER A 452 -0.17 -19.50 -6.63
CA SER A 452 0.46 -20.09 -5.44
C SER A 452 0.71 -19.06 -4.31
N LYS A 453 0.78 -17.78 -4.63
CA LYS A 453 0.93 -16.67 -3.64
C LYS A 453 -0.40 -16.10 -3.15
N ASN A 454 -1.51 -16.44 -3.78
CA ASN A 454 -2.83 -15.91 -3.46
C ASN A 454 -3.58 -16.88 -2.53
N THR A 455 -3.00 -17.15 -1.37
CA THR A 455 -3.48 -18.20 -0.43
C THR A 455 -4.87 -17.91 0.16
N ASN A 456 -5.32 -16.64 0.13
CA ASN A 456 -6.63 -16.23 0.61
C ASN A 456 -7.74 -16.34 -0.46
N LEU A 457 -7.43 -16.91 -1.65
CA LEU A 457 -8.35 -16.95 -2.77
C LEU A 457 -9.55 -17.85 -2.48
N GLN A 458 -10.75 -17.26 -2.50
CA GLN A 458 -12.02 -17.94 -2.27
C GLN A 458 -12.72 -18.28 -3.60
N ILE A 459 -12.60 -17.41 -4.58
CA ILE A 459 -13.22 -17.58 -5.90
C ILE A 459 -12.16 -17.43 -6.98
N LEU A 460 -11.99 -18.47 -7.78
CA LEU A 460 -11.15 -18.44 -8.97
C LEU A 460 -12.00 -18.76 -10.21
N ASN A 461 -12.09 -17.80 -11.12
CA ASN A 461 -12.70 -18.01 -12.43
C ASN A 461 -11.67 -17.78 -13.54
N CYS A 462 -11.10 -18.87 -14.04
CA CYS A 462 -10.11 -18.88 -15.12
C CYS A 462 -10.60 -19.62 -16.38
N ARG A 463 -11.92 -19.85 -16.51
CA ARG A 463 -12.53 -20.54 -17.65
C ARG A 463 -12.19 -19.89 -18.98
N SER A 464 -12.39 -20.64 -20.07
CA SER A 464 -12.26 -20.13 -21.45
C SER A 464 -10.91 -19.43 -21.67
N ASN A 465 -9.83 -20.14 -21.36
CA ASN A 465 -8.45 -19.80 -21.62
C ASN A 465 -7.73 -20.94 -22.36
N GLN A 466 -6.42 -21.00 -22.31
CA GLN A 466 -5.60 -22.03 -22.95
C GLN A 466 -4.68 -22.74 -21.94
N LEU A 467 -5.11 -22.80 -20.66
CA LEU A 467 -4.32 -23.39 -19.59
C LEU A 467 -4.11 -24.89 -19.82
N THR A 468 -2.86 -25.32 -19.78
CA THR A 468 -2.50 -26.75 -19.88
C THR A 468 -2.29 -27.39 -18.51
N SER A 469 -2.06 -26.58 -17.47
CA SER A 469 -1.95 -26.97 -16.08
C SER A 469 -2.51 -25.87 -15.18
N LEU A 470 -2.97 -26.24 -13.99
CA LEU A 470 -3.41 -25.32 -12.94
C LEU A 470 -3.11 -25.98 -11.60
N ASP A 471 -2.32 -25.31 -10.76
CA ASP A 471 -2.06 -25.73 -9.38
C ASP A 471 -2.83 -24.81 -8.42
N VAL A 472 -3.78 -25.38 -7.69
CA VAL A 472 -4.58 -24.72 -6.65
C VAL A 472 -4.27 -25.26 -5.24
N GLY A 473 -3.22 -26.05 -5.09
CA GLY A 473 -2.87 -26.71 -3.82
C GLY A 473 -2.50 -25.75 -2.68
N LYS A 474 -2.17 -24.50 -2.98
CA LYS A 474 -1.92 -23.45 -1.97
C LYS A 474 -3.16 -22.58 -1.66
N ASN A 475 -4.23 -22.71 -2.45
CA ASN A 475 -5.46 -21.91 -2.29
C ASN A 475 -6.47 -22.67 -1.44
N THR A 476 -6.13 -22.94 -0.19
CA THR A 476 -6.92 -23.80 0.72
C THR A 476 -8.29 -23.22 1.06
N GLU A 477 -8.45 -21.90 0.95
CA GLU A 477 -9.71 -21.17 1.19
C GLU A 477 -10.65 -21.19 -0.02
N LEU A 478 -10.30 -21.90 -1.11
CA LEU A 478 -11.06 -21.88 -2.34
C LEU A 478 -12.44 -22.56 -2.16
N GLU A 479 -13.48 -21.77 -2.39
CA GLU A 479 -14.89 -22.20 -2.31
C GLU A 479 -15.48 -22.47 -3.69
N TRP A 480 -15.13 -21.64 -4.69
CA TRP A 480 -15.64 -21.73 -6.05
C TRP A 480 -14.50 -21.77 -7.05
N LEU A 481 -14.49 -22.78 -7.91
CA LEU A 481 -13.52 -22.95 -8.98
C LEU A 481 -14.23 -23.13 -10.34
N TYR A 482 -13.98 -22.21 -11.26
CA TYR A 482 -14.44 -22.25 -12.64
C TYR A 482 -13.22 -22.36 -13.55
N CYS A 483 -12.89 -23.55 -14.01
CA CYS A 483 -11.75 -23.80 -14.90
C CYS A 483 -12.12 -24.48 -16.20
N PHE A 484 -13.42 -24.51 -16.53
CA PHE A 484 -13.92 -25.12 -17.76
C PHE A 484 -13.42 -24.42 -19.04
N ASP A 485 -13.53 -25.09 -20.19
CA ASP A 485 -13.04 -24.59 -21.48
C ASP A 485 -11.55 -24.19 -21.41
N ASN A 486 -10.70 -25.13 -21.01
CA ASN A 486 -9.26 -25.04 -21.04
C ASN A 486 -8.62 -26.29 -21.69
N LYS A 487 -7.33 -26.50 -21.48
CA LYS A 487 -6.59 -27.66 -22.00
C LYS A 487 -5.99 -28.50 -20.85
N LEU A 488 -6.60 -28.47 -19.67
CA LEU A 488 -6.11 -29.18 -18.51
C LEU A 488 -6.21 -30.69 -18.74
N SER A 489 -5.12 -31.42 -18.50
CA SER A 489 -5.07 -32.88 -18.55
C SER A 489 -5.12 -33.52 -17.17
N SER A 490 -4.89 -32.76 -16.11
CA SER A 490 -4.99 -33.17 -14.70
C SER A 490 -5.31 -31.96 -13.83
N LEU A 491 -5.84 -32.21 -12.62
CA LEU A 491 -6.09 -31.20 -11.63
C LEU A 491 -6.19 -31.85 -10.25
N ASP A 492 -5.38 -31.45 -9.30
CA ASP A 492 -5.47 -31.86 -7.90
C ASP A 492 -6.19 -30.78 -7.07
N ILE A 493 -7.33 -31.16 -6.49
CA ILE A 493 -8.15 -30.31 -5.61
C ILE A 493 -8.19 -30.85 -4.17
N SER A 494 -7.35 -31.80 -3.81
CA SER A 494 -7.36 -32.48 -2.50
C SER A 494 -7.11 -31.53 -1.31
N LYS A 495 -6.48 -30.39 -1.55
CA LYS A 495 -6.21 -29.37 -0.53
C LYS A 495 -7.32 -28.32 -0.40
N ASN A 496 -8.28 -28.27 -1.32
CA ASN A 496 -9.33 -27.24 -1.35
C ASN A 496 -10.56 -27.72 -0.56
N ILE A 497 -10.39 -27.86 0.76
CA ILE A 497 -11.39 -28.48 1.67
C ILE A 497 -12.67 -27.66 1.84
N HIS A 498 -12.69 -26.41 1.39
CA HIS A 498 -13.84 -25.51 1.41
C HIS A 498 -14.61 -25.52 0.07
N LEU A 499 -14.08 -26.19 -0.95
CA LEU A 499 -14.69 -26.22 -2.28
C LEU A 499 -16.15 -26.69 -2.22
N SER A 500 -17.03 -25.95 -2.88
CA SER A 500 -18.48 -26.20 -2.91
C SER A 500 -19.09 -26.09 -4.30
N LEU A 501 -18.40 -25.39 -5.21
CA LEU A 501 -18.82 -25.21 -6.59
C LEU A 501 -17.62 -25.41 -7.51
N PHE A 502 -17.73 -26.38 -8.44
CA PHE A 502 -16.63 -26.75 -9.30
C PHE A 502 -17.10 -27.03 -10.72
N TYR A 503 -16.78 -26.15 -11.66
CA TYR A 503 -17.12 -26.31 -13.08
C TYR A 503 -15.85 -26.58 -13.87
N CYS A 504 -15.77 -27.77 -14.50
CA CYS A 504 -14.53 -28.28 -15.09
C CYS A 504 -14.67 -28.92 -16.47
N TYR A 505 -15.86 -28.86 -17.09
CA TYR A 505 -16.10 -29.39 -18.45
C TYR A 505 -15.21 -28.72 -19.51
N GLY A 506 -15.16 -29.28 -20.75
CA GLY A 506 -14.38 -28.67 -21.82
C GLY A 506 -12.87 -28.65 -21.56
N ASN A 507 -12.34 -29.66 -20.88
CA ASN A 507 -10.92 -29.87 -20.66
C ASN A 507 -10.43 -31.19 -21.29
N ASN A 508 -9.14 -31.49 -21.19
CA ASN A 508 -8.54 -32.72 -21.73
C ASN A 508 -8.49 -33.85 -20.68
N PHE A 509 -9.40 -33.86 -19.71
CA PHE A 509 -9.42 -34.92 -18.70
C PHE A 509 -9.74 -36.29 -19.32
N SER A 510 -9.00 -37.30 -18.89
CA SER A 510 -9.34 -38.72 -19.16
C SER A 510 -10.35 -39.23 -18.13
N THR A 511 -10.94 -40.39 -18.39
CA THR A 511 -11.80 -41.09 -17.42
C THR A 511 -11.10 -41.29 -16.06
N ALA A 512 -9.82 -41.71 -16.07
CA ALA A 512 -9.05 -41.94 -14.85
C ALA A 512 -8.85 -40.63 -14.07
N VAL A 513 -8.56 -39.50 -14.75
CA VAL A 513 -8.41 -38.19 -14.10
C VAL A 513 -9.75 -37.71 -13.52
N LEU A 514 -10.88 -37.98 -14.16
CA LEU A 514 -12.19 -37.68 -13.59
C LEU A 514 -12.45 -38.49 -12.30
N ASP A 515 -12.05 -39.75 -12.28
CA ASP A 515 -12.14 -40.61 -11.09
C ASP A 515 -11.29 -40.05 -9.93
N ASP A 516 -10.04 -39.62 -10.22
CA ASP A 516 -9.16 -38.98 -9.23
C ASP A 516 -9.75 -37.67 -8.74
N ILE A 517 -10.34 -36.85 -9.62
CA ILE A 517 -11.02 -35.61 -9.25
C ILE A 517 -12.19 -35.91 -8.30
N TYR A 518 -13.06 -36.88 -8.62
CA TYR A 518 -14.20 -37.22 -7.75
C TYR A 518 -13.72 -37.72 -6.37
N CYS A 519 -12.62 -38.43 -6.32
CA CYS A 519 -12.04 -38.91 -5.09
C CYS A 519 -11.34 -37.80 -4.28
N SER A 520 -10.86 -36.73 -4.92
CA SER A 520 -10.22 -35.59 -4.27
C SER A 520 -11.22 -34.51 -3.81
N LEU A 521 -12.49 -34.59 -4.21
CA LEU A 521 -13.53 -33.68 -3.72
C LEU A 521 -13.67 -33.76 -2.19
N PRO A 522 -13.80 -32.60 -1.48
CA PRO A 522 -14.01 -32.60 -0.04
C PRO A 522 -15.31 -33.31 0.34
N ASP A 523 -15.31 -34.04 1.47
CA ASP A 523 -16.53 -34.62 2.03
C ASP A 523 -17.43 -33.51 2.57
N ARG A 524 -18.64 -33.44 2.05
CA ARG A 524 -19.66 -32.44 2.40
C ARG A 524 -20.85 -33.02 3.16
N LYS A 525 -20.72 -34.25 3.66
CA LYS A 525 -21.78 -34.85 4.51
C LYS A 525 -22.07 -33.96 5.70
N GLY A 526 -23.34 -33.67 5.94
CA GLY A 526 -23.77 -32.74 7.00
C GLY A 526 -23.57 -31.24 6.67
N LYS A 527 -23.09 -30.90 5.48
CA LYS A 527 -23.00 -29.53 4.96
C LYS A 527 -23.95 -29.37 3.78
N LYS A 528 -24.10 -28.11 3.30
CA LYS A 528 -24.81 -27.86 2.04
C LYS A 528 -24.14 -28.68 0.92
N GLU A 529 -24.96 -29.30 0.08
CA GLU A 529 -24.53 -30.09 -1.06
C GLU A 529 -23.60 -29.29 -1.97
N GLY A 530 -22.54 -29.91 -2.44
CA GLY A 530 -21.65 -29.33 -3.44
C GLY A 530 -22.15 -29.59 -4.85
N LYS A 531 -21.66 -28.85 -5.84
CA LYS A 531 -21.98 -29.03 -7.26
C LYS A 531 -20.70 -29.15 -8.08
N ILE A 532 -20.65 -30.18 -8.94
CA ILE A 532 -19.61 -30.33 -9.95
C ILE A 532 -20.25 -30.53 -11.31
N ASP A 533 -19.79 -29.76 -12.33
CA ASP A 533 -20.22 -29.89 -13.72
C ASP A 533 -19.04 -30.37 -14.58
N PRO A 534 -18.87 -31.67 -14.80
CA PRO A 534 -17.78 -32.23 -15.59
C PRO A 534 -18.08 -32.27 -17.08
N ALA A 535 -19.35 -32.04 -17.50
CA ALA A 535 -19.78 -31.96 -18.87
C ALA A 535 -20.74 -30.79 -19.10
N TYR A 536 -20.70 -30.19 -20.31
CA TYR A 536 -21.58 -29.09 -20.67
C TYR A 536 -23.05 -29.55 -20.77
N ASN A 537 -23.32 -30.57 -21.59
CA ASN A 537 -24.64 -31.17 -21.74
C ASN A 537 -24.53 -32.64 -22.20
N ALA A 538 -25.69 -33.28 -22.36
CA ALA A 538 -25.78 -34.68 -22.77
C ALA A 538 -25.28 -34.98 -24.21
N SER A 539 -24.94 -33.97 -24.99
CA SER A 539 -24.36 -34.08 -26.34
C SER A 539 -22.90 -33.64 -26.41
N SER A 540 -22.33 -33.19 -25.30
CA SER A 540 -20.96 -32.69 -25.27
C SER A 540 -19.92 -33.81 -25.44
N PRO A 541 -18.72 -33.50 -25.99
CA PRO A 541 -17.65 -34.48 -26.19
C PRO A 541 -17.15 -35.16 -24.91
N ASP A 542 -17.35 -34.50 -23.76
CA ASP A 542 -16.90 -35.01 -22.45
C ASP A 542 -17.84 -36.08 -21.88
N LYS A 543 -19.09 -36.15 -22.36
CA LYS A 543 -20.13 -37.05 -21.83
C LYS A 543 -19.68 -38.50 -21.68
N ASP A 544 -19.12 -39.09 -22.75
CA ASP A 544 -18.77 -40.51 -22.72
C ASP A 544 -17.67 -40.80 -21.68
N LYS A 545 -16.70 -39.90 -21.51
CA LYS A 545 -15.66 -40.03 -20.48
C LYS A 545 -16.25 -39.91 -19.09
N VAL A 546 -17.18 -38.95 -18.89
CA VAL A 546 -17.89 -38.75 -17.64
C VAL A 546 -18.74 -39.97 -17.27
N LEU A 547 -19.49 -40.54 -18.22
CA LEU A 547 -20.27 -41.75 -17.98
C LEU A 547 -19.39 -42.98 -17.74
N ALA A 548 -18.21 -43.07 -18.38
CA ALA A 548 -17.26 -44.15 -18.15
C ALA A 548 -16.52 -44.05 -16.82
N SER A 549 -16.52 -42.89 -16.15
CA SER A 549 -15.96 -42.70 -14.81
C SER A 549 -16.99 -43.05 -13.72
N ASN A 550 -16.54 -43.14 -12.46
CA ASN A 550 -17.42 -43.42 -11.33
C ASN A 550 -17.85 -42.15 -10.57
N GLY A 551 -18.80 -41.40 -11.14
CA GLY A 551 -19.37 -40.21 -10.51
C GLY A 551 -20.06 -40.48 -9.16
N ASN A 552 -20.37 -41.75 -8.81
CA ASN A 552 -20.91 -42.12 -7.51
C ASN A 552 -19.92 -41.82 -6.37
N ASN A 553 -18.62 -41.73 -6.67
CA ASN A 553 -17.61 -41.29 -5.71
C ASN A 553 -17.86 -39.85 -5.24
N ALA A 554 -18.25 -38.93 -6.13
CA ALA A 554 -18.63 -37.56 -5.79
C ALA A 554 -19.98 -37.56 -5.04
N ILE A 555 -20.98 -38.30 -5.51
CA ILE A 555 -22.31 -38.37 -4.90
C ILE A 555 -22.19 -38.88 -3.46
N SER A 556 -21.36 -39.88 -3.20
CA SER A 556 -21.14 -40.43 -1.86
C SER A 556 -20.56 -39.40 -0.87
N ARG A 557 -19.97 -38.33 -1.37
CA ARG A 557 -19.40 -37.21 -0.60
C ARG A 557 -20.33 -35.98 -0.54
N ASN A 558 -21.62 -36.18 -0.87
CA ASN A 558 -22.63 -35.13 -0.92
C ASN A 558 -22.35 -34.04 -1.96
N TRP A 559 -22.02 -34.49 -3.21
CA TRP A 559 -21.91 -33.65 -4.39
C TRP A 559 -22.92 -34.04 -5.43
N LYS A 560 -23.55 -33.05 -6.09
CA LYS A 560 -24.29 -33.22 -7.33
C LYS A 560 -23.33 -33.25 -8.51
N VAL A 561 -23.44 -34.24 -9.36
CA VAL A 561 -22.75 -34.32 -10.65
C VAL A 561 -23.77 -33.99 -11.73
N GLN A 562 -23.64 -32.82 -12.36
CA GLN A 562 -24.68 -32.27 -13.22
C GLN A 562 -24.12 -31.84 -14.58
N TYR A 563 -24.99 -31.68 -15.54
CA TYR A 563 -24.71 -30.94 -16.76
C TYR A 563 -24.80 -29.43 -16.46
N PHE A 564 -23.89 -28.68 -17.05
CA PHE A 564 -23.85 -27.22 -16.83
C PHE A 564 -25.04 -26.48 -17.45
N GLU A 565 -25.49 -26.93 -18.64
CA GLU A 565 -26.48 -26.22 -19.46
C GLU A 565 -27.87 -26.13 -18.81
N ASP A 566 -28.29 -27.18 -18.13
CA ASP A 566 -29.67 -27.31 -17.62
C ASP A 566 -29.76 -27.77 -16.16
N ASP A 567 -28.64 -27.93 -15.49
CA ASP A 567 -28.54 -28.40 -14.10
C ASP A 567 -29.13 -29.81 -13.88
N THR A 568 -29.28 -30.62 -14.94
CA THR A 568 -29.78 -32.00 -14.79
C THR A 568 -28.70 -32.92 -14.24
N ASP A 569 -29.10 -33.82 -13.33
CA ASP A 569 -28.18 -34.79 -12.73
C ASP A 569 -27.67 -35.80 -13.78
N ILE A 570 -26.36 -36.01 -13.81
CA ILE A 570 -25.73 -37.04 -14.62
C ILE A 570 -25.89 -38.37 -13.89
N THR A 571 -26.51 -39.33 -14.56
CA THR A 571 -26.76 -40.68 -14.04
C THR A 571 -26.26 -41.72 -15.04
N GLY A 572 -26.18 -42.97 -14.61
CA GLY A 572 -25.77 -44.09 -15.51
C GLY A 572 -24.25 -44.19 -15.64
N PHE A 573 -23.48 -43.82 -14.61
CA PHE A 573 -22.04 -44.05 -14.55
C PHE A 573 -21.73 -45.56 -14.66
N THR A 574 -20.79 -45.91 -15.51
CA THR A 574 -20.36 -47.30 -15.75
C THR A 574 -18.99 -47.61 -15.13
N GLY A 575 -18.26 -46.58 -14.69
CA GLY A 575 -16.96 -46.73 -14.03
C GLY A 575 -17.08 -47.44 -12.67
N THR A 576 -16.09 -48.24 -12.34
CA THR A 576 -16.03 -49.05 -11.11
C THR A 576 -14.93 -48.62 -10.16
N TYR A 577 -14.17 -47.54 -10.49
CA TYR A 577 -13.11 -47.02 -9.69
C TYR A 577 -13.63 -46.60 -8.31
N GLN A 578 -12.96 -47.07 -7.23
CA GLN A 578 -13.34 -46.75 -5.86
C GLN A 578 -12.27 -45.84 -5.21
N CYS A 579 -12.71 -44.80 -4.53
CA CYS A 579 -11.81 -43.94 -3.77
C CYS A 579 -11.19 -44.71 -2.57
N GLY A 580 -9.87 -44.69 -2.47
CA GLY A 580 -9.14 -45.42 -1.44
C GLY A 580 -8.84 -46.86 -1.80
N GLY A 581 -9.33 -47.36 -2.97
CA GLY A 581 -8.81 -48.55 -3.62
C GLY A 581 -7.66 -48.12 -4.51
N GLY A 582 -6.45 -48.05 -4.00
CA GLY A 582 -5.27 -47.96 -4.85
C GLY A 582 -5.44 -49.02 -5.96
N THR A 583 -5.22 -48.65 -7.23
CA THR A 583 -4.98 -49.63 -8.29
C THR A 583 -3.88 -50.51 -7.76
N GLY A 584 -4.27 -51.77 -7.35
CA GLY A 584 -3.39 -52.72 -6.69
C GLY A 584 -1.97 -52.82 -7.21
N ILE A 585 -1.14 -52.06 -6.60
CA ILE A 585 -0.03 -52.62 -5.88
C ILE A 585 -0.55 -52.67 -4.44
N ASP A 586 -1.00 -53.83 -3.99
CA ASP A 586 -1.04 -54.11 -2.57
C ASP A 586 0.26 -53.55 -2.04
N GLU A 587 0.18 -52.49 -1.19
CA GLU A 587 1.27 -52.21 -0.32
C GLU A 587 1.41 -53.49 0.53
N ALA A 588 2.22 -54.39 0.03
CA ALA A 588 2.65 -55.48 0.83
C ALA A 588 3.12 -54.82 2.14
N LYS A 589 2.65 -55.25 3.27
CA LYS A 589 3.04 -54.80 4.61
C LYS A 589 4.57 -54.80 4.83
N ASP A 590 5.35 -55.00 3.79
CA ASP A 590 6.78 -55.09 3.63
C ASP A 590 7.33 -54.21 2.50
N SER A 591 6.68 -53.09 2.11
CA SER A 591 7.30 -52.15 1.17
C SER A 591 8.55 -51.53 1.78
N PRO A 592 9.70 -51.63 1.08
CA PRO A 592 10.94 -51.04 1.59
C PRO A 592 10.76 -49.55 1.77
N SER A 593 11.21 -49.02 2.89
CA SER A 593 11.26 -47.57 3.06
C SER A 593 12.19 -46.99 2.00
N LEU A 594 11.70 -46.11 1.13
CA LEU A 594 12.49 -45.43 0.12
C LEU A 594 12.54 -43.93 0.44
N ALA A 595 13.71 -43.43 0.75
CA ALA A 595 13.94 -42.00 0.94
C ALA A 595 14.83 -41.46 -0.19
N VAL A 596 14.41 -40.38 -0.82
CA VAL A 596 15.13 -39.67 -1.90
C VAL A 596 15.41 -38.24 -1.45
N TYR A 597 16.69 -37.89 -1.38
CA TYR A 597 17.11 -36.55 -0.93
C TYR A 597 18.46 -36.13 -1.56
N PRO A 598 18.73 -34.84 -1.71
CA PRO A 598 17.81 -33.72 -1.57
C PRO A 598 16.79 -33.67 -2.72
N ASN A 599 15.66 -33.07 -2.48
CA ASN A 599 14.67 -32.81 -3.52
C ASN A 599 14.22 -31.33 -3.43
N PRO A 600 14.55 -30.46 -4.45
CA PRO A 600 15.18 -30.80 -5.72
C PRO A 600 16.69 -31.11 -5.63
N VAL A 601 17.17 -31.97 -6.53
CA VAL A 601 18.59 -32.36 -6.62
C VAL A 601 19.39 -31.27 -7.31
N LYS A 602 20.55 -30.91 -6.73
CA LYS A 602 21.47 -29.96 -7.36
C LYS A 602 22.67 -30.68 -8.01
N ASP A 603 23.34 -31.58 -7.28
CA ASP A 603 24.54 -32.28 -7.77
C ASP A 603 24.47 -33.79 -7.60
N VAL A 604 24.00 -34.30 -6.47
CA VAL A 604 23.95 -35.73 -6.15
C VAL A 604 22.57 -36.07 -5.58
N LEU A 605 21.92 -37.10 -6.16
CA LEU A 605 20.71 -37.70 -5.65
C LEU A 605 21.05 -38.90 -4.77
N ASN A 606 20.74 -38.83 -3.49
CA ASN A 606 20.89 -39.95 -2.57
C ASN A 606 19.56 -40.71 -2.50
N ILE A 607 19.66 -42.06 -2.61
CA ILE A 607 18.53 -42.96 -2.47
C ILE A 607 18.84 -43.90 -1.34
N ALA A 608 18.07 -43.83 -0.25
CA ALA A 608 18.18 -44.74 0.89
C ALA A 608 17.01 -45.72 0.86
N THR A 609 17.32 -46.99 0.98
CA THR A 609 16.37 -48.11 1.01
C THR A 609 16.85 -49.20 1.94
N ASP A 610 15.92 -49.87 2.58
CA ASP A 610 16.18 -51.01 3.50
C ASP A 610 16.26 -52.37 2.78
N LYS A 611 16.03 -52.41 1.46
CA LYS A 611 16.12 -53.62 0.64
C LYS A 611 16.99 -53.40 -0.61
N PRO A 612 17.60 -54.44 -1.19
CA PRO A 612 18.37 -54.35 -2.41
C PRO A 612 17.54 -53.81 -3.57
N VAL A 613 18.07 -52.84 -4.32
CA VAL A 613 17.46 -52.27 -5.50
C VAL A 613 18.21 -52.78 -6.72
N HIS A 614 17.57 -53.51 -7.60
CA HIS A 614 18.18 -54.09 -8.82
C HIS A 614 18.39 -53.10 -9.93
N SER A 615 17.53 -52.06 -10.05
CA SER A 615 17.72 -51.00 -11.03
C SER A 615 16.99 -49.73 -10.59
N ILE A 616 17.51 -48.59 -11.01
CA ILE A 616 16.92 -47.26 -10.82
C ILE A 616 16.86 -46.59 -12.21
N ARG A 617 15.69 -46.04 -12.55
CA ARG A 617 15.50 -45.23 -13.76
C ARG A 617 14.92 -43.89 -13.36
N ILE A 618 15.52 -42.80 -13.87
CA ILE A 618 15.09 -41.43 -13.60
C ILE A 618 14.58 -40.85 -14.92
N TYR A 619 13.39 -40.28 -14.88
CA TYR A 619 12.75 -39.64 -16.01
C TYR A 619 12.57 -38.16 -15.74
N ASN A 620 12.71 -37.32 -16.76
CA ASN A 620 12.38 -35.90 -16.67
C ASN A 620 10.86 -35.70 -16.71
N VAL A 621 10.41 -34.46 -16.51
CA VAL A 621 8.98 -34.08 -16.51
C VAL A 621 8.27 -34.34 -17.86
N TYR A 622 9.02 -34.65 -18.92
CA TYR A 622 8.49 -34.96 -20.24
C TYR A 622 8.46 -36.48 -20.50
N GLY A 623 8.78 -37.32 -19.50
CA GLY A 623 8.80 -38.76 -19.61
C GLY A 623 10.03 -39.33 -20.32
N THR A 624 11.06 -38.54 -20.54
CA THR A 624 12.32 -39.02 -21.13
C THR A 624 13.24 -39.52 -20.02
N GLU A 625 13.78 -40.75 -20.21
CA GLU A 625 14.76 -41.33 -19.28
C GLU A 625 16.06 -40.52 -19.33
N VAL A 626 16.47 -39.96 -18.18
CA VAL A 626 17.65 -39.11 -18.06
C VAL A 626 18.79 -39.78 -17.31
N ALA A 627 18.48 -40.82 -16.54
CA ALA A 627 19.50 -41.61 -15.88
C ALA A 627 18.99 -43.06 -15.62
N HIS A 628 19.92 -44.03 -15.65
CA HIS A 628 19.68 -45.40 -15.34
C HIS A 628 20.88 -45.98 -14.61
N ALA A 629 20.64 -46.73 -13.56
CA ALA A 629 21.65 -47.51 -12.84
C ALA A 629 21.12 -48.91 -12.58
N THR A 630 21.95 -49.90 -12.76
CA THR A 630 21.68 -51.33 -12.43
C THR A 630 22.79 -51.82 -11.52
N ASP A 631 22.47 -52.74 -10.64
CA ASP A 631 23.48 -53.50 -9.88
C ASP A 631 24.45 -54.19 -10.88
N THR A 632 25.75 -53.97 -10.67
CA THR A 632 26.82 -54.69 -11.36
C THR A 632 27.33 -55.82 -10.50
#